data_3c7c3f7c93f65c88b36aa770bc109872
#
_entry.id   3c7c3f7c93f65c88b36aa770bc109872
#
_cell.length_a   1.000
_cell.length_b   1.000
_cell.length_c   1.000
_cell.angle_alpha   90.00
_cell.angle_beta   90.00
_cell.angle_gamma   90.00
#
_symmetry.space_group_name_H-M   'P 1'
#
loop_
_entity.id
_entity.type
_entity.pdbx_description
1 polymer ?
#
loop_
_entity_poly.entity_id
_entity_poly.type
_entity_poly.pdbx_seq_one_letter_code
_entity_poly.pdbx_strand_id
1 'polypeptide(L)'
;LYAMGTTQHTYGTQNISAYSILQLLLGNIGMAGGGINAMRGESNVQGCTDYFLFHLLPGYLPVQSTAQPTLAKYLEAITPVSKDPRSGNWKKHLPKYMVSMLKAWYGNAATKDNEFGYQYLPKIPAGGNYSWIPLFEAMEKGTIKGLLCWGQNPAVGGPNLNAERRALEKLDWLVAVDLW
;
A
#
# COMPACT_ATOMS: atom_id res chain seq x y z
N LEU A 1 -13.02 17.11 -12.38
CA LEU A 1 -13.31 15.86 -11.65
C LEU A 1 -12.82 14.66 -12.46
N TYR A 2 -12.21 13.67 -11.82
CA TYR A 2 -11.81 12.42 -12.45
C TYR A 2 -11.96 11.24 -11.45
N ALA A 3 -11.98 10.02 -11.96
CA ALA A 3 -12.08 8.81 -11.19
C ALA A 3 -11.24 7.66 -11.82
N MET A 4 -11.54 6.45 -11.48
CA MET A 4 -10.76 5.24 -11.85
C MET A 4 -10.65 5.02 -13.36
N GLY A 5 -11.63 5.44 -14.16
CA GLY A 5 -11.59 5.32 -15.63
C GLY A 5 -10.43 6.05 -16.30
N THR A 6 -9.81 7.01 -15.63
CA THR A 6 -8.63 7.73 -16.13
C THR A 6 -7.34 7.37 -15.41
N THR A 7 -7.41 6.70 -14.26
CA THR A 7 -6.25 6.34 -13.46
C THR A 7 -5.83 4.88 -13.58
N GLN A 8 -6.75 3.98 -13.89
CA GLN A 8 -6.46 2.53 -14.03
C GLN A 8 -5.90 2.20 -15.43
N HIS A 9 -4.83 2.89 -15.80
CA HIS A 9 -4.08 2.71 -17.04
C HIS A 9 -2.59 2.75 -16.75
N THR A 10 -1.78 2.15 -17.60
CA THR A 10 -0.31 2.18 -17.48
C THR A 10 0.25 3.61 -17.51
N TYR A 11 -0.45 4.53 -18.15
CA TYR A 11 -0.13 5.97 -18.24
C TYR A 11 -1.04 6.86 -17.38
N GLY A 12 -1.68 6.31 -16.36
CA GLY A 12 -2.60 7.05 -15.49
C GLY A 12 -1.97 8.29 -14.84
N THR A 13 -0.72 8.20 -14.41
CA THR A 13 0.03 9.33 -13.82
C THR A 13 0.20 10.45 -14.84
N GLN A 14 0.52 10.15 -16.10
CA GLN A 14 0.65 11.14 -17.17
C GLN A 14 -0.67 11.83 -17.46
N ASN A 15 -1.80 11.09 -17.47
CA ASN A 15 -3.12 11.66 -17.64
C ASN A 15 -3.43 12.69 -16.55
N ILE A 16 -3.17 12.37 -15.28
CA ILE A 16 -3.42 13.28 -14.17
C ILE A 16 -2.49 14.50 -14.23
N SER A 17 -1.23 14.30 -14.62
CA SER A 17 -0.29 15.40 -14.82
C SER A 17 -0.77 16.34 -15.94
N ALA A 18 -1.29 15.79 -17.03
CA ALA A 18 -1.86 16.59 -18.15
C ALA A 18 -3.08 17.42 -17.69
N TYR A 19 -3.97 16.83 -16.89
CA TYR A 19 -5.10 17.57 -16.30
C TYR A 19 -4.63 18.70 -15.39
N SER A 20 -3.59 18.47 -14.60
CA SER A 20 -3.00 19.48 -13.72
C SER A 20 -2.42 20.64 -14.53
N ILE A 21 -1.66 20.34 -15.59
CA ILE A 21 -1.09 21.33 -16.50
C ILE A 21 -2.20 22.15 -17.16
N LEU A 22 -3.26 21.49 -17.66
CA LEU A 22 -4.38 22.17 -18.28
C LEU A 22 -5.06 23.16 -17.31
N GLN A 23 -5.31 22.75 -16.07
CA GLN A 23 -5.92 23.60 -15.06
C GLN A 23 -5.02 24.79 -14.67
N LEU A 24 -3.71 24.59 -14.65
CA LEU A 24 -2.74 25.68 -14.45
C LEU A 24 -2.74 26.68 -15.62
N LEU A 25 -2.72 26.18 -16.85
CA LEU A 25 -2.77 27.02 -18.06
C LEU A 25 -4.05 27.86 -18.15
N LEU A 26 -5.18 27.31 -17.69
CA LEU A 26 -6.46 27.99 -17.66
C LEU A 26 -6.65 28.92 -16.44
N GLY A 27 -5.68 28.98 -15.52
CA GLY A 27 -5.76 29.77 -14.30
C GLY A 27 -6.82 29.30 -13.30
N ASN A 28 -7.27 28.05 -13.40
CA ASN A 28 -8.33 27.51 -12.55
C ASN A 28 -7.83 27.04 -11.16
N ILE A 29 -6.52 26.91 -10.95
CA ILE A 29 -5.97 26.53 -9.66
C ILE A 29 -6.03 27.72 -8.71
N GLY A 30 -6.64 27.50 -7.54
CA GLY A 30 -6.83 28.56 -6.53
C GLY A 30 -8.13 29.39 -6.72
N MET A 31 -8.88 29.15 -7.77
CA MET A 31 -10.19 29.76 -7.97
C MET A 31 -11.28 28.97 -7.25
N ALA A 32 -12.26 29.65 -6.67
CA ALA A 32 -13.41 28.99 -6.06
C ALA A 32 -14.17 28.15 -7.10
N GLY A 33 -14.34 26.86 -6.83
CA GLY A 33 -14.92 25.90 -7.77
C GLY A 33 -13.98 25.40 -8.87
N GLY A 34 -12.75 25.90 -8.95
CA GLY A 34 -11.72 25.45 -9.87
C GLY A 34 -10.82 24.36 -9.28
N GLY A 35 -9.85 23.90 -10.08
CA GLY A 35 -8.87 22.92 -9.66
C GLY A 35 -9.16 21.49 -10.10
N ILE A 36 -8.56 20.52 -9.42
CA ILE A 36 -8.64 19.09 -9.74
C ILE A 36 -9.16 18.33 -8.54
N ASN A 37 -10.15 17.48 -8.74
CA ASN A 37 -10.71 16.65 -7.69
C ASN A 37 -10.83 15.19 -8.14
N ALA A 38 -10.25 14.29 -7.35
CA ALA A 38 -10.38 12.85 -7.52
C ALA A 38 -11.65 12.35 -6.83
N MET A 39 -12.60 11.83 -7.59
CA MET A 39 -13.79 11.15 -7.07
C MET A 39 -13.41 9.72 -6.71
N ARG A 40 -13.23 9.46 -5.43
CA ARG A 40 -12.89 8.13 -4.94
C ARG A 40 -14.07 7.17 -5.06
N GLY A 41 -13.82 5.90 -5.40
CA GLY A 41 -14.85 4.88 -5.55
C GLY A 41 -15.40 4.35 -4.22
N GLU A 42 -14.51 4.01 -3.29
CA GLU A 42 -14.88 3.48 -1.97
C GLU A 42 -14.88 4.57 -0.90
N SER A 43 -15.75 4.38 0.09
CA SER A 43 -15.82 5.25 1.25
C SER A 43 -14.50 5.21 2.03
N ASN A 44 -13.96 6.39 2.31
CA ASN A 44 -12.75 6.56 3.11
C ASN A 44 -11.54 5.74 2.65
N VAL A 45 -11.38 5.55 1.33
CA VAL A 45 -10.23 4.79 0.78
C VAL A 45 -8.87 5.38 1.18
N GLN A 46 -8.77 6.70 1.35
CA GLN A 46 -7.55 7.34 1.82
C GLN A 46 -7.26 7.02 3.29
N GLY A 47 -8.28 6.99 4.16
CA GLY A 47 -8.16 6.54 5.53
C GLY A 47 -7.71 5.08 5.62
N CYS A 48 -8.23 4.22 4.74
CA CYS A 48 -7.76 2.84 4.65
C CYS A 48 -6.27 2.73 4.33
N THR A 49 -5.76 3.58 3.44
CA THR A 49 -4.32 3.64 3.13
C THR A 49 -3.51 4.14 4.32
N ASP A 50 -4.02 5.12 5.07
CA ASP A 50 -3.36 5.66 6.25
C ASP A 50 -3.23 4.62 7.37
N TYR A 51 -4.17 3.70 7.47
CA TYR A 51 -4.25 2.69 8.52
C TYR A 51 -3.76 1.29 8.12
N PHE A 52 -2.98 1.18 7.07
CA PHE A 52 -2.38 -0.11 6.71
C PHE A 52 -3.38 -1.16 6.18
N LEU A 53 -4.36 -0.79 5.42
CA LEU A 53 -5.29 -1.76 4.81
C LEU A 53 -4.89 -2.20 3.39
N PHE A 54 -3.81 -1.65 2.84
CA PHE A 54 -3.26 -2.04 1.54
C PHE A 54 -1.86 -2.63 1.70
N HIS A 55 -0.88 -2.08 0.99
CA HIS A 55 0.50 -2.56 0.93
C HIS A 55 1.50 -1.65 1.66
N LEU A 56 1.02 -0.81 2.56
CA LEU A 56 1.84 0.13 3.32
C LEU A 56 1.59 -0.02 4.81
N LEU A 57 2.61 0.26 5.61
CA LEU A 57 2.47 0.46 7.05
C LEU A 57 1.97 1.88 7.34
N PRO A 58 1.46 2.15 8.56
CA PRO A 58 1.07 3.49 8.96
C PRO A 58 2.18 4.52 8.70
N GLY A 59 1.79 5.70 8.22
CA GLY A 59 2.74 6.73 7.79
C GLY A 59 3.34 6.51 6.40
N TYR A 60 2.66 5.71 5.57
CA TYR A 60 3.08 5.41 4.19
C TYR A 60 4.46 4.74 4.09
N LEU A 61 4.85 4.02 5.13
CA LEU A 61 6.06 3.23 5.16
C LEU A 61 5.90 1.97 4.30
N PRO A 62 6.84 1.66 3.41
CA PRO A 62 6.80 0.39 2.67
C PRO A 62 6.83 -0.81 3.61
N VAL A 63 6.12 -1.88 3.26
CA VAL A 63 6.21 -3.14 4.00
C VAL A 63 7.61 -3.74 3.81
N GLN A 64 8.21 -4.22 4.89
CA GLN A 64 9.54 -4.82 4.89
C GLN A 64 9.53 -6.20 4.25
N SER A 65 10.65 -6.57 3.66
CA SER A 65 10.85 -7.89 3.07
C SER A 65 12.09 -8.59 3.64
N THR A 66 12.28 -9.85 3.27
CA THR A 66 13.47 -10.62 3.66
C THR A 66 14.78 -10.05 3.08
N ALA A 67 14.70 -9.15 2.08
CA ALA A 67 15.85 -8.40 1.59
C ALA A 67 16.33 -7.31 2.57
N GLN A 68 15.49 -6.91 3.53
CA GLN A 68 15.84 -5.95 4.58
C GLN A 68 15.82 -6.64 5.96
N PRO A 69 16.81 -7.47 6.28
CA PRO A 69 16.84 -8.24 7.53
C PRO A 69 17.01 -7.37 8.78
N THR A 70 17.57 -6.17 8.63
CA THR A 70 17.82 -5.22 9.73
C THR A 70 17.14 -3.89 9.48
N LEU A 71 16.89 -3.13 10.54
CA LEU A 71 16.34 -1.78 10.44
C LEU A 71 17.22 -0.88 9.57
N ALA A 72 18.55 -0.98 9.70
CA ALA A 72 19.49 -0.19 8.91
C ALA A 72 19.31 -0.46 7.41
N LYS A 73 19.22 -1.74 6.99
CA LYS A 73 18.99 -2.12 5.60
C LYS A 73 17.62 -1.68 5.08
N TYR A 74 16.61 -1.73 5.92
CA TYR A 74 15.29 -1.22 5.57
C TYR A 74 15.33 0.29 5.34
N LEU A 75 15.90 1.06 6.27
CA LEU A 75 15.98 2.52 6.16
C LEU A 75 16.81 2.96 4.96
N GLU A 76 17.93 2.28 4.67
CA GLU A 76 18.71 2.51 3.45
C GLU A 76 17.87 2.37 2.18
N ALA A 77 17.06 1.30 2.12
CA ALA A 77 16.24 1.01 0.94
C ALA A 77 15.08 1.99 0.72
N ILE A 78 14.47 2.50 1.79
CA ILE A 78 13.26 3.33 1.68
C ILE A 78 13.52 4.83 1.71
N THR A 79 14.70 5.28 2.14
CA THR A 79 14.99 6.70 2.32
C THR A 79 15.48 7.29 1.01
N PRO A 80 14.72 8.18 0.36
CA PRO A 80 15.18 8.79 -0.87
C PRO A 80 16.33 9.79 -0.61
N VAL A 81 17.29 9.77 -1.49
CA VAL A 81 18.36 10.75 -1.52
C VAL A 81 18.04 11.78 -2.61
N SER A 82 17.88 13.05 -2.23
CA SER A 82 17.73 14.15 -3.17
C SER A 82 19.03 14.93 -3.29
N LYS A 83 19.44 15.23 -4.52
CA LYS A 83 20.57 16.11 -4.81
C LYS A 83 20.21 17.60 -4.73
N ASP A 84 18.91 17.93 -4.78
CA ASP A 84 18.44 19.32 -4.65
C ASP A 84 18.16 19.63 -3.17
N PRO A 85 18.92 20.56 -2.56
CA PRO A 85 18.70 20.93 -1.15
C PRO A 85 17.34 21.60 -0.91
N ARG A 86 16.68 22.10 -1.97
CA ARG A 86 15.34 22.72 -1.90
C ARG A 86 14.22 21.70 -2.01
N SER A 87 14.54 20.41 -2.19
CA SER A 87 13.55 19.36 -2.29
C SER A 87 12.67 19.29 -1.05
N GLY A 88 11.37 19.49 -1.22
CA GLY A 88 10.35 19.36 -0.18
C GLY A 88 9.94 17.90 0.10
N ASN A 89 10.68 16.91 -0.42
CA ASN A 89 10.33 15.50 -0.27
C ASN A 89 10.30 15.09 1.21
N TRP A 90 9.09 14.97 1.77
CA TRP A 90 8.87 14.56 3.16
C TRP A 90 9.36 13.12 3.44
N LYS A 91 9.47 12.27 2.43
CA LYS A 91 9.96 10.88 2.56
C LYS A 91 11.40 10.79 3.10
N LYS A 92 12.18 11.86 3.06
CA LYS A 92 13.47 11.94 3.76
C LYS A 92 13.35 11.71 5.28
N HIS A 93 12.15 11.86 5.84
CA HIS A 93 11.86 11.66 7.26
C HIS A 93 11.32 10.25 7.59
N LEU A 94 11.18 9.35 6.61
CA LEU A 94 10.72 7.97 6.84
C LEU A 94 11.48 7.24 7.96
N PRO A 95 12.81 7.44 8.15
CA PRO A 95 13.51 6.86 9.29
C PRO A 95 12.92 7.25 10.64
N LYS A 96 12.53 8.51 10.80
CA LYS A 96 11.89 9.00 12.05
C LYS A 96 10.50 8.38 12.23
N TYR A 97 9.73 8.28 11.16
CA TYR A 97 8.39 7.70 11.20
C TYR A 97 8.44 6.22 11.54
N MET A 98 9.38 5.47 10.95
CA MET A 98 9.55 4.05 11.27
C MET A 98 9.88 3.84 12.74
N VAL A 99 10.85 4.56 13.29
CA VAL A 99 11.19 4.45 14.71
C VAL A 99 10.04 4.87 15.60
N SER A 100 9.31 5.93 15.25
CA SER A 100 8.14 6.38 16.01
C SER A 100 7.04 5.32 16.02
N MET A 101 6.77 4.69 14.89
CA MET A 101 5.78 3.61 14.77
C MET A 101 6.17 2.41 15.63
N LEU A 102 7.43 1.94 15.54
CA LEU A 102 7.91 0.83 16.36
C LEU A 102 7.82 1.13 17.85
N LYS A 103 8.16 2.35 18.27
CA LYS A 103 7.99 2.78 19.67
C LYS A 103 6.53 2.84 20.10
N ALA A 104 5.64 3.27 19.22
CA ALA A 104 4.20 3.28 19.52
C ALA A 104 3.66 1.86 19.70
N TRP A 105 4.13 0.89 18.91
CA TRP A 105 3.66 -0.49 18.98
C TRP A 105 4.28 -1.28 20.14
N TYR A 106 5.57 -1.11 20.40
CA TYR A 106 6.32 -1.94 21.36
C TYR A 106 6.66 -1.20 22.68
N GLY A 107 6.35 0.08 22.79
CA GLY A 107 6.55 0.86 24.01
C GLY A 107 7.98 0.79 24.52
N ASN A 108 8.13 0.48 25.79
CA ASN A 108 9.44 0.37 26.46
C ASN A 108 10.31 -0.78 25.94
N ALA A 109 9.74 -1.77 25.26
CA ALA A 109 10.50 -2.86 24.62
C ALA A 109 11.25 -2.40 23.35
N ALA A 110 10.87 -1.26 22.78
CA ALA A 110 11.53 -0.67 21.59
C ALA A 110 12.79 0.09 21.99
N THR A 111 13.93 -0.55 22.04
CA THR A 111 15.22 0.04 22.41
C THR A 111 16.17 0.11 21.22
N LYS A 112 17.23 0.92 21.30
CA LYS A 112 18.24 0.97 20.24
C LYS A 112 18.95 -0.38 20.06
N ASP A 113 19.18 -1.11 21.13
CA ASP A 113 19.94 -2.36 21.13
C ASP A 113 19.21 -3.49 20.39
N ASN A 114 17.89 -3.41 20.33
CA ASN A 114 17.05 -4.36 19.57
C ASN A 114 16.45 -3.76 18.29
N GLU A 115 17.09 -2.72 17.75
CA GLU A 115 16.59 -2.02 16.55
C GLU A 115 15.12 -1.56 16.68
N PHE A 116 14.73 -1.13 17.87
CA PHE A 116 13.36 -0.73 18.24
C PHE A 116 12.31 -1.84 18.04
N GLY A 117 12.72 -3.11 18.03
CA GLY A 117 11.84 -4.25 17.80
C GLY A 117 11.58 -4.56 16.33
N TYR A 118 12.37 -4.03 15.39
CA TYR A 118 12.22 -4.25 13.96
C TYR A 118 12.22 -5.74 13.58
N GLN A 119 12.99 -6.57 14.27
CA GLN A 119 13.04 -8.02 14.05
C GLN A 119 11.71 -8.74 14.33
N TYR A 120 10.84 -8.15 15.15
CA TYR A 120 9.50 -8.71 15.45
C TYR A 120 8.50 -8.50 14.33
N LEU A 121 8.77 -7.59 13.41
CA LEU A 121 7.90 -7.39 12.26
C LEU A 121 8.00 -8.59 11.30
N PRO A 122 6.86 -9.12 10.83
CA PRO A 122 6.87 -10.11 9.77
C PRO A 122 7.50 -9.52 8.51
N LYS A 123 8.22 -10.34 7.76
CA LYS A 123 8.88 -9.93 6.51
C LYS A 123 8.33 -10.77 5.37
N ILE A 124 7.83 -10.09 4.33
CA ILE A 124 7.40 -10.77 3.12
C ILE A 124 8.61 -11.30 2.35
N PRO A 125 8.49 -12.43 1.63
CA PRO A 125 9.56 -12.91 0.76
C PRO A 125 10.01 -11.84 -0.25
N ALA A 126 11.31 -11.68 -0.41
CA ALA A 126 11.86 -10.72 -1.37
C ALA A 126 11.44 -11.09 -2.80
N GLY A 127 11.06 -10.08 -3.60
CA GLY A 127 10.61 -10.27 -4.98
C GLY A 127 9.22 -10.88 -5.14
N GLY A 128 8.50 -11.11 -4.04
CA GLY A 128 7.12 -11.59 -4.10
C GLY A 128 6.18 -10.55 -4.71
N ASN A 129 5.25 -11.01 -5.52
CA ASN A 129 4.14 -10.21 -6.02
C ASN A 129 2.85 -10.73 -5.40
N TYR A 130 2.22 -9.90 -4.57
CA TYR A 130 0.99 -10.24 -3.84
C TYR A 130 -0.21 -9.42 -4.34
N SER A 131 -0.15 -8.92 -5.58
CA SER A 131 -1.32 -8.34 -6.24
C SER A 131 -2.37 -9.42 -6.51
N TRP A 132 -3.58 -9.03 -6.86
CA TRP A 132 -4.75 -9.91 -6.93
C TRP A 132 -4.49 -11.23 -7.67
N ILE A 133 -4.10 -11.18 -8.94
CA ILE A 133 -3.92 -12.39 -9.76
C ILE A 133 -2.81 -13.30 -9.22
N PRO A 134 -1.57 -12.84 -8.98
CA PRO A 134 -0.53 -13.66 -8.38
C PRO A 134 -0.88 -14.22 -7.00
N LEU A 135 -1.70 -13.51 -6.21
CA LEU A 135 -2.17 -13.97 -4.91
C LEU A 135 -3.01 -15.25 -5.08
N PHE A 136 -3.99 -15.23 -5.99
CA PHE A 136 -4.83 -16.40 -6.25
C PHE A 136 -4.08 -17.55 -6.92
N GLU A 137 -3.12 -17.26 -7.80
CA GLU A 137 -2.20 -18.27 -8.33
C GLU A 137 -1.36 -18.94 -7.25
N ALA A 138 -0.91 -18.19 -6.24
CA ALA A 138 -0.17 -18.73 -5.11
C ALA A 138 -1.06 -19.59 -4.18
N MET A 139 -2.35 -19.25 -4.04
CA MET A 139 -3.34 -20.10 -3.36
C MET A 139 -3.57 -21.39 -4.11
N GLU A 140 -3.80 -21.33 -5.44
CA GLU A 140 -4.01 -22.50 -6.28
C GLU A 140 -2.82 -23.47 -6.24
N LYS A 141 -1.59 -22.94 -6.16
CA LYS A 141 -0.35 -23.71 -5.95
C LYS A 141 -0.17 -24.23 -4.53
N GLY A 142 -1.03 -23.84 -3.59
CA GLY A 142 -0.94 -24.23 -2.18
C GLY A 142 0.20 -23.53 -1.41
N THR A 143 0.78 -22.47 -1.95
CA THR A 143 1.79 -21.66 -1.25
C THR A 143 1.15 -20.80 -0.16
N ILE A 144 -0.04 -20.27 -0.43
CA ILE A 144 -0.87 -19.55 0.54
C ILE A 144 -1.91 -20.52 1.07
N LYS A 145 -1.99 -20.63 2.38
CA LYS A 145 -2.81 -21.62 3.10
C LYS A 145 -4.04 -21.03 3.76
N GLY A 146 -4.09 -19.72 3.94
CA GLY A 146 -5.18 -19.07 4.61
C GLY A 146 -5.44 -17.67 4.06
N LEU A 147 -6.68 -17.21 4.16
CA LEU A 147 -7.11 -15.90 3.71
C LEU A 147 -8.05 -15.23 4.70
N LEU A 148 -7.79 -13.97 4.98
CA LEU A 148 -8.71 -13.07 5.66
C LEU A 148 -9.35 -12.15 4.60
N CYS A 149 -10.65 -12.32 4.34
CA CYS A 149 -11.43 -11.47 3.45
C CYS A 149 -12.18 -10.41 4.25
N TRP A 150 -11.88 -9.15 4.03
CA TRP A 150 -12.51 -8.02 4.72
C TRP A 150 -13.34 -7.22 3.74
N GLY A 151 -14.67 -7.38 3.81
CA GLY A 151 -15.61 -6.65 2.98
C GLY A 151 -15.44 -6.89 1.47
N GLN A 152 -14.94 -8.05 1.08
CA GLN A 152 -14.75 -8.46 -0.31
C GLN A 152 -15.23 -9.89 -0.55
N ASN A 153 -15.79 -10.13 -1.74
CA ASN A 153 -16.17 -11.45 -2.18
C ASN A 153 -15.39 -11.88 -3.42
N PRO A 154 -14.19 -12.45 -3.26
CA PRO A 154 -13.36 -12.88 -4.38
C PRO A 154 -14.00 -14.00 -5.21
N ALA A 155 -14.94 -14.76 -4.64
CA ALA A 155 -15.66 -15.80 -5.38
C ALA A 155 -16.64 -15.25 -6.43
N VAL A 156 -16.90 -13.92 -6.43
CA VAL A 156 -17.86 -13.27 -7.35
C VAL A 156 -17.27 -12.03 -8.01
N GLY A 157 -16.42 -11.27 -7.32
CA GLY A 157 -15.96 -9.95 -7.75
C GLY A 157 -14.62 -9.91 -8.49
N GLY A 158 -13.94 -11.02 -8.68
CA GLY A 158 -12.62 -11.05 -9.28
C GLY A 158 -12.61 -11.17 -10.81
N PRO A 159 -11.44 -10.95 -11.44
CA PRO A 159 -11.31 -10.95 -12.90
C PRO A 159 -11.45 -12.34 -13.53
N ASN A 160 -11.23 -13.43 -12.78
CA ASN A 160 -11.37 -14.81 -13.25
C ASN A 160 -12.01 -15.69 -12.18
N LEU A 161 -13.33 -15.64 -12.09
CA LEU A 161 -14.12 -16.32 -11.04
C LEU A 161 -13.82 -17.82 -10.91
N ASN A 162 -13.63 -18.51 -12.04
CA ASN A 162 -13.40 -19.95 -12.00
C ASN A 162 -12.01 -20.29 -11.41
N ALA A 163 -10.99 -19.53 -11.74
CA ALA A 163 -9.65 -19.69 -11.15
C ALA A 163 -9.65 -19.32 -9.68
N GLU A 164 -10.30 -18.22 -9.32
CA GLU A 164 -10.37 -17.74 -7.93
C GLU A 164 -11.12 -18.71 -7.02
N ARG A 165 -12.26 -19.27 -7.48
CA ARG A 165 -12.98 -20.30 -6.73
C ARG A 165 -12.14 -21.55 -6.49
N ARG A 166 -11.45 -22.05 -7.53
CA ARG A 166 -10.53 -23.18 -7.35
C ARG A 166 -9.39 -22.87 -6.38
N ALA A 167 -8.86 -21.65 -6.41
CA ALA A 167 -7.83 -21.22 -5.49
C ALA A 167 -8.33 -21.17 -4.04
N LEU A 168 -9.53 -20.65 -3.82
CA LEU A 168 -10.17 -20.62 -2.49
C LEU A 168 -10.41 -22.01 -1.93
N GLU A 169 -10.74 -22.99 -2.77
CA GLU A 169 -10.93 -24.41 -2.37
C GLU A 169 -9.61 -25.07 -1.89
N LYS A 170 -8.45 -24.49 -2.20
CA LYS A 170 -7.14 -25.01 -1.78
C LYS A 170 -6.68 -24.47 -0.43
N LEU A 171 -7.37 -23.52 0.15
CA LEU A 171 -7.04 -22.96 1.44
C LEU A 171 -7.35 -23.95 2.57
N ASP A 172 -6.49 -23.97 3.57
CA ASP A 172 -6.74 -24.71 4.80
C ASP A 172 -7.78 -24.00 5.68
N TRP A 173 -7.91 -22.67 5.53
CA TRP A 173 -8.92 -21.87 6.21
C TRP A 173 -9.20 -20.55 5.47
N LEU A 174 -10.42 -20.06 5.62
CA LEU A 174 -10.90 -18.78 5.12
C LEU A 174 -11.72 -18.10 6.22
N VAL A 175 -11.40 -16.86 6.50
CA VAL A 175 -12.20 -15.99 7.38
C VAL A 175 -12.77 -14.86 6.56
N ALA A 176 -14.09 -14.77 6.50
CA ALA A 176 -14.79 -13.66 5.88
C ALA A 176 -15.33 -12.72 6.95
N VAL A 177 -14.95 -11.44 6.85
CA VAL A 177 -15.49 -10.36 7.68
C VAL A 177 -16.36 -9.52 6.78
N ASP A 178 -17.67 -9.63 6.94
CA ASP A 178 -18.67 -8.98 6.08
C ASP A 178 -19.86 -8.52 6.92
N LEU A 179 -20.80 -7.87 6.27
CA LEU A 179 -22.01 -7.33 6.93
C LEU A 179 -23.08 -8.42 7.21
N TRP A 180 -23.02 -9.56 6.53
CA TRP A 180 -23.96 -10.68 6.62
C TRP A 180 -23.23 -12.01 6.80
#